data_06f75db7d42569cd1a35a2811527b451
#
_entry.id   06f75db7d42569cd1a35a2811527b451
#
_cell.length_a   1.000
_cell.length_b   1.000
_cell.length_c   1.000
_cell.angle_alpha   90.00
_cell.angle_beta   90.00
_cell.angle_gamma   90.00
#
_symmetry.space_group_name_H-M   'P 1'
#
loop_
_entity.id
_entity.type
_entity.pdbx_description
1 polymer ?
#
loop_
_entity_poly.entity_id
_entity_poly.type
_entity_poly.pdbx_seq_one_letter_code
_entity_poly.pdbx_strand_id
1 'polypeptide(L)'
;PDDHSGQPGIPGHTGRADKHLPEITGLIDPEQFELITRPSTGFLAIRGTAGSGKTTVALHRIAYLAFDDPQVDSSKTLFTVFSPALRNYVGHVLPSLGLSKVQISTLHSWLTEQRRRHYPQLPRKVREDAPALVQRLKLHPAMEAVLTEQVRRVSGPKSASQALDDWASALTQEKLLVEVCSELAPGAFSTLEIRRFVEWNQRRNEELFARLEGDSESR
;
A
#
# COMPACT_ATOMS: atom_id res chain seq x y z
N PRO A 1 -22.76 21.65 -67.07
CA PRO A 1 -22.64 22.66 -66.06
C PRO A 1 -22.83 21.97 -64.71
N ASP A 2 -21.69 21.74 -64.09
CA ASP A 2 -21.54 20.88 -62.89
C ASP A 2 -21.43 21.73 -61.67
N ASP A 3 -22.31 21.46 -60.78
CA ASP A 3 -22.36 22.12 -59.47
C ASP A 3 -21.68 21.19 -58.43
N HIS A 4 -20.57 21.62 -57.89
CA HIS A 4 -19.86 20.98 -56.81
C HIS A 4 -20.01 21.81 -55.50
N SER A 5 -21.02 21.48 -54.72
CA SER A 5 -21.13 21.95 -53.36
C SER A 5 -20.15 21.21 -52.45
N GLY A 6 -19.03 21.86 -52.13
CA GLY A 6 -18.07 21.41 -51.15
C GLY A 6 -18.58 21.59 -49.74
N GLN A 7 -18.74 20.51 -48.97
CA GLN A 7 -18.88 20.57 -47.50
C GLN A 7 -17.54 20.85 -46.82
N PRO A 8 -17.48 21.71 -45.81
CA PRO A 8 -16.26 21.92 -45.02
C PRO A 8 -16.01 20.71 -44.12
N GLY A 9 -14.86 20.07 -44.33
CA GLY A 9 -14.37 18.98 -43.50
C GLY A 9 -14.03 19.45 -42.07
N ILE A 10 -14.54 18.74 -41.09
CA ILE A 10 -14.18 18.85 -39.69
C ILE A 10 -12.72 18.38 -39.55
N PRO A 11 -11.82 19.13 -38.86
CA PRO A 11 -10.45 18.69 -38.68
C PRO A 11 -10.42 17.39 -37.86
N GLY A 12 -9.81 16.37 -38.42
CA GLY A 12 -9.71 15.04 -37.82
C GLY A 12 -9.03 15.04 -36.47
N HIS A 13 -9.68 14.52 -35.50
CA HIS A 13 -9.03 13.99 -34.29
C HIS A 13 -8.10 12.86 -34.73
N THR A 14 -6.82 13.09 -34.56
CA THR A 14 -5.74 12.15 -34.91
C THR A 14 -5.91 10.86 -34.11
N GLY A 15 -6.30 9.82 -34.80
CA GLY A 15 -6.50 8.46 -34.34
C GLY A 15 -5.21 7.81 -33.83
N ARG A 16 -4.91 8.00 -32.56
CA ARG A 16 -3.89 7.24 -31.83
C ARG A 16 -4.46 6.40 -30.69
N ALA A 17 -5.68 6.66 -30.26
CA ALA A 17 -6.38 5.92 -29.21
C ALA A 17 -7.13 4.67 -29.74
N ASP A 18 -7.51 4.63 -31.00
CA ASP A 18 -8.42 3.62 -31.54
C ASP A 18 -7.76 2.27 -31.88
N LYS A 19 -6.43 2.17 -31.95
CA LYS A 19 -5.75 0.93 -32.39
C LYS A 19 -5.53 -0.10 -31.27
N HIS A 20 -5.52 0.30 -30.00
CA HIS A 20 -5.27 -0.63 -28.89
C HIS A 20 -6.54 -1.09 -28.14
N LEU A 21 -7.62 -0.33 -28.18
CA LEU A 21 -8.88 -0.72 -27.55
C LEU A 21 -9.54 -1.95 -28.19
N PRO A 22 -9.56 -2.14 -29.52
CA PRO A 22 -10.18 -3.32 -30.12
C PRO A 22 -9.45 -4.64 -29.86
N GLU A 23 -8.12 -4.63 -29.75
CA GLU A 23 -7.33 -5.86 -29.47
C GLU A 23 -7.52 -6.31 -28.01
N ILE A 24 -7.75 -5.39 -27.10
CA ILE A 24 -7.93 -5.64 -25.66
C ILE A 24 -9.35 -6.14 -25.37
N THR A 25 -10.36 -5.55 -26.00
CA THR A 25 -11.77 -5.94 -25.81
C THR A 25 -12.06 -7.36 -26.29
N GLY A 26 -11.29 -7.90 -27.23
CA GLY A 26 -11.42 -9.29 -27.71
C GLY A 26 -10.93 -10.36 -26.70
N LEU A 27 -10.18 -9.97 -25.66
CA LEU A 27 -9.58 -10.88 -24.67
C LEU A 27 -10.15 -10.70 -23.26
N ILE A 28 -10.97 -9.68 -23.04
CA ILE A 28 -11.58 -9.35 -21.75
C ILE A 28 -13.03 -9.83 -21.75
N ASP A 29 -13.39 -10.66 -20.78
CA ASP A 29 -14.78 -11.09 -20.64
C ASP A 29 -15.70 -9.94 -20.14
N PRO A 30 -17.04 -10.06 -20.33
CA PRO A 30 -17.98 -9.00 -19.94
C PRO A 30 -17.92 -8.60 -18.46
N GLU A 31 -17.65 -9.56 -17.56
CA GLU A 31 -17.54 -9.27 -16.11
C GLU A 31 -16.27 -8.47 -15.81
N GLN A 32 -15.17 -8.82 -16.45
CA GLN A 32 -13.92 -8.06 -16.34
C GLN A 32 -14.08 -6.66 -16.90
N PHE A 33 -14.77 -6.52 -18.03
CA PHE A 33 -15.05 -5.21 -18.64
C PHE A 33 -15.88 -4.30 -17.71
N GLU A 34 -16.91 -4.85 -17.06
CA GLU A 34 -17.69 -4.11 -16.07
C GLU A 34 -16.80 -3.59 -14.92
N LEU A 35 -15.87 -4.42 -14.41
CA LEU A 35 -14.93 -4.01 -13.36
C LEU A 35 -13.98 -2.90 -13.81
N ILE A 36 -13.54 -2.95 -15.07
CA ILE A 36 -12.63 -1.95 -15.66
C ILE A 36 -13.33 -0.60 -15.78
N THR A 37 -14.58 -0.59 -16.20
CA THR A 37 -15.33 0.65 -16.51
C THR A 37 -16.07 1.26 -15.32
N ARG A 38 -16.06 0.64 -14.15
CA ARG A 38 -16.68 1.22 -12.93
C ARG A 38 -16.12 2.60 -12.61
N PRO A 39 -16.95 3.52 -12.09
CA PRO A 39 -16.52 4.85 -11.68
C PRO A 39 -15.31 4.81 -10.73
N SER A 40 -14.51 5.88 -10.73
CA SER A 40 -13.29 6.01 -9.93
C SER A 40 -13.52 6.22 -8.43
N THR A 41 -14.76 6.41 -8.01
CA THR A 41 -15.12 6.73 -6.62
C THR A 41 -15.12 5.51 -5.71
N GLY A 42 -14.56 5.66 -4.51
CA GLY A 42 -14.64 4.67 -3.45
C GLY A 42 -13.59 3.57 -3.54
N PHE A 43 -13.94 2.39 -3.03
CA PHE A 43 -13.09 1.22 -2.92
C PHE A 43 -13.61 0.06 -3.78
N LEU A 44 -12.73 -0.54 -4.58
CA LEU A 44 -13.04 -1.72 -5.39
C LEU A 44 -12.14 -2.89 -4.98
N ALA A 45 -12.73 -3.98 -4.48
CA ALA A 45 -12.04 -5.23 -4.22
C ALA A 45 -12.33 -6.26 -5.32
N ILE A 46 -11.29 -6.72 -6.03
CA ILE A 46 -11.38 -7.74 -7.07
C ILE A 46 -10.92 -9.07 -6.48
N ARG A 47 -11.82 -10.05 -6.41
CA ARG A 47 -11.55 -11.41 -5.92
C ARG A 47 -11.56 -12.40 -7.08
N GLY A 48 -10.82 -13.50 -6.95
CA GLY A 48 -10.77 -14.56 -7.96
C GLY A 48 -9.59 -15.50 -7.71
N THR A 49 -9.61 -16.65 -8.36
CA THR A 49 -8.56 -17.68 -8.31
C THR A 49 -7.23 -17.19 -8.91
N ALA A 50 -6.15 -17.93 -8.72
CA ALA A 50 -4.91 -17.68 -9.43
C ALA A 50 -5.14 -17.78 -10.95
N GLY A 51 -4.57 -16.85 -11.72
CA GLY A 51 -4.74 -16.82 -13.17
C GLY A 51 -6.04 -16.20 -13.69
N SER A 52 -6.99 -15.76 -12.82
CA SER A 52 -8.28 -15.15 -13.25
C SER A 52 -8.15 -13.73 -13.82
N GLY A 53 -6.98 -13.24 -14.17
CA GLY A 53 -6.80 -11.94 -14.80
C GLY A 53 -6.88 -10.70 -13.87
N LYS A 54 -6.90 -10.86 -12.52
CA LYS A 54 -7.03 -9.72 -11.59
C LYS A 54 -6.04 -8.58 -11.85
N THR A 55 -4.77 -8.93 -12.10
CA THR A 55 -3.73 -7.93 -12.41
C THR A 55 -4.01 -7.26 -13.76
N THR A 56 -4.45 -8.02 -14.75
CA THR A 56 -4.85 -7.51 -16.07
C THR A 56 -6.00 -6.51 -15.92
N VAL A 57 -7.06 -6.88 -15.20
CA VAL A 57 -8.18 -5.98 -14.89
C VAL A 57 -7.71 -4.71 -14.20
N ALA A 58 -6.81 -4.81 -13.20
CA ALA A 58 -6.28 -3.64 -12.51
C ALA A 58 -5.50 -2.69 -13.43
N LEU A 59 -4.66 -3.24 -14.33
CA LEU A 59 -3.87 -2.47 -15.30
C LEU A 59 -4.77 -1.75 -16.31
N HIS A 60 -5.74 -2.47 -16.88
CA HIS A 60 -6.68 -1.88 -17.84
C HIS A 60 -7.62 -0.88 -17.17
N ARG A 61 -8.00 -1.11 -15.91
CA ARG A 61 -8.78 -0.14 -15.14
C ARG A 61 -8.04 1.18 -14.97
N ILE A 62 -6.76 1.17 -14.61
CA ILE A 62 -5.99 2.41 -14.48
C ILE A 62 -5.90 3.12 -15.85
N ALA A 63 -5.68 2.38 -16.93
CA ALA A 63 -5.66 2.94 -18.27
C ALA A 63 -7.01 3.57 -18.67
N TYR A 64 -8.12 2.89 -18.36
CA TYR A 64 -9.46 3.41 -18.58
C TYR A 64 -9.71 4.69 -17.80
N LEU A 65 -9.39 4.70 -16.49
CA LEU A 65 -9.56 5.87 -15.64
C LEU A 65 -8.68 7.04 -16.08
N ALA A 66 -7.47 6.77 -16.56
CA ALA A 66 -6.56 7.81 -17.07
C ALA A 66 -7.00 8.37 -18.43
N PHE A 67 -7.77 7.62 -19.19
CA PHE A 67 -8.41 8.12 -20.42
C PHE A 67 -9.52 9.13 -20.09
N ASP A 68 -10.30 8.85 -19.07
CA ASP A 68 -11.38 9.73 -18.60
C ASP A 68 -10.81 10.93 -17.79
N ASP A 69 -9.83 10.69 -16.93
CA ASP A 69 -9.11 11.70 -16.15
C ASP A 69 -7.59 11.58 -16.31
N PRO A 70 -6.95 12.43 -17.15
CA PRO A 70 -5.50 12.41 -17.35
C PRO A 70 -4.67 12.61 -16.07
N GLN A 71 -5.25 13.10 -14.96
CA GLN A 71 -4.56 13.21 -13.69
C GLN A 71 -4.29 11.85 -13.03
N VAL A 72 -4.96 10.79 -13.46
CA VAL A 72 -4.68 9.42 -13.04
C VAL A 72 -3.31 8.95 -13.52
N ASP A 73 -2.84 9.34 -14.72
CA ASP A 73 -1.45 9.13 -15.14
C ASP A 73 -0.52 10.20 -14.52
N SER A 74 -0.31 10.10 -13.24
CA SER A 74 0.52 11.05 -12.49
C SER A 74 1.35 10.36 -11.42
N SER A 75 2.34 11.09 -10.89
CA SER A 75 3.14 10.65 -9.74
C SER A 75 2.35 10.51 -8.43
N LYS A 76 1.08 10.92 -8.40
CA LYS A 76 0.17 10.73 -7.25
C LYS A 76 -0.51 9.36 -7.28
N THR A 77 -0.50 8.68 -8.43
CA THR A 77 -1.04 7.32 -8.57
C THR A 77 0.06 6.31 -8.29
N LEU A 78 -0.22 5.38 -7.41
CA LEU A 78 0.71 4.34 -7.00
C LEU A 78 0.14 2.95 -7.32
N PHE A 79 0.91 2.17 -8.07
CA PHE A 79 0.64 0.74 -8.30
C PHE A 79 1.59 -0.10 -7.44
N THR A 80 1.07 -0.74 -6.40
CA THR A 80 1.87 -1.60 -5.52
C THR A 80 1.75 -3.06 -5.89
N VAL A 81 2.88 -3.76 -5.83
CA VAL A 81 2.99 -5.20 -6.10
C VAL A 81 3.80 -5.90 -5.03
N PHE A 82 3.69 -7.23 -4.94
CA PHE A 82 4.42 -8.00 -3.92
C PHE A 82 5.87 -8.30 -4.30
N SER A 83 6.17 -8.50 -5.59
CA SER A 83 7.48 -8.98 -6.01
C SER A 83 8.18 -8.03 -6.99
N PRO A 84 9.52 -8.00 -7.00
CA PRO A 84 10.29 -7.26 -8.00
C PRO A 84 10.01 -7.73 -9.44
N ALA A 85 9.78 -9.02 -9.66
CA ALA A 85 9.45 -9.57 -10.96
C ALA A 85 8.12 -8.98 -11.49
N LEU A 86 7.08 -8.94 -10.63
CA LEU A 86 5.80 -8.33 -11.00
C LEU A 86 5.94 -6.81 -11.21
N ARG A 87 6.77 -6.12 -10.43
CA ARG A 87 7.08 -4.70 -10.66
C ARG A 87 7.68 -4.48 -12.04
N ASN A 88 8.64 -5.31 -12.45
CA ASN A 88 9.27 -5.21 -13.76
C ASN A 88 8.25 -5.48 -14.88
N TYR A 89 7.42 -6.52 -14.74
CA TYR A 89 6.34 -6.80 -15.68
C TYR A 89 5.39 -5.61 -15.84
N VAL A 90 4.85 -5.09 -14.75
CA VAL A 90 3.95 -3.92 -14.75
C VAL A 90 4.63 -2.70 -15.36
N GLY A 91 5.93 -2.50 -15.08
CA GLY A 91 6.74 -1.42 -15.63
C GLY A 91 6.88 -1.45 -17.17
N HIS A 92 6.73 -2.61 -17.79
CA HIS A 92 6.67 -2.73 -19.25
C HIS A 92 5.25 -2.58 -19.79
N VAL A 93 4.25 -3.07 -19.05
CA VAL A 93 2.85 -3.06 -19.52
C VAL A 93 2.22 -1.67 -19.43
N LEU A 94 2.41 -0.93 -18.34
CA LEU A 94 1.79 0.39 -18.18
C LEU A 94 2.14 1.38 -19.30
N PRO A 95 3.40 1.52 -19.76
CA PRO A 95 3.72 2.36 -20.89
C PRO A 95 3.05 1.93 -22.19
N SER A 96 2.87 0.62 -22.43
CA SER A 96 2.16 0.13 -23.63
C SER A 96 0.67 0.46 -23.60
N LEU A 97 0.10 0.69 -22.40
CA LEU A 97 -1.26 1.17 -22.20
C LEU A 97 -1.37 2.71 -22.20
N GLY A 98 -0.28 3.43 -22.52
CA GLY A 98 -0.24 4.88 -22.56
C GLY A 98 0.03 5.56 -21.22
N LEU A 99 0.38 4.80 -20.17
CA LEU A 99 0.63 5.31 -18.82
C LEU A 99 2.13 5.37 -18.53
N SER A 100 2.67 6.58 -18.38
CA SER A 100 4.10 6.79 -18.20
C SER A 100 4.51 7.41 -16.87
N LYS A 101 3.56 7.93 -16.10
CA LYS A 101 3.81 8.69 -14.86
C LYS A 101 3.36 7.99 -13.60
N VAL A 102 2.60 6.91 -13.72
CA VAL A 102 2.16 6.08 -12.59
C VAL A 102 3.38 5.51 -11.87
N GLN A 103 3.43 5.70 -10.56
CA GLN A 103 4.49 5.11 -9.73
C GLN A 103 4.28 3.62 -9.54
N ILE A 104 5.31 2.81 -9.80
CA ILE A 104 5.26 1.36 -9.59
C ILE A 104 6.27 0.99 -8.51
N SER A 105 5.82 0.37 -7.43
CA SER A 105 6.69 -0.03 -6.33
C SER A 105 6.27 -1.38 -5.75
N THR A 106 7.23 -2.11 -5.18
CA THR A 106 6.83 -3.19 -4.27
C THR A 106 6.33 -2.59 -2.97
N LEU A 107 5.40 -3.28 -2.29
CA LEU A 107 4.91 -2.84 -0.98
C LEU A 107 6.07 -2.59 -0.01
N HIS A 108 7.06 -3.50 0.03
CA HIS A 108 8.24 -3.37 0.88
C HIS A 108 9.08 -2.12 0.55
N SER A 109 9.35 -1.87 -0.73
CA SER A 109 10.11 -0.69 -1.16
C SER A 109 9.37 0.61 -0.83
N TRP A 110 8.06 0.64 -1.07
CA TRP A 110 7.22 1.80 -0.74
C TRP A 110 7.19 2.07 0.77
N LEU A 111 6.97 1.04 1.60
CA LEU A 111 7.00 1.17 3.06
C LEU A 111 8.37 1.65 3.56
N THR A 112 9.46 1.15 2.97
CA THR A 112 10.82 1.59 3.30
C THR A 112 11.02 3.06 2.98
N GLU A 113 10.49 3.53 1.85
CA GLU A 113 10.55 4.93 1.46
C GLU A 113 9.71 5.82 2.38
N GLN A 114 8.46 5.42 2.72
CA GLN A 114 7.62 6.13 3.68
C GLN A 114 8.30 6.22 5.05
N ARG A 115 8.91 5.13 5.52
CA ARG A 115 9.67 5.13 6.77
C ARG A 115 10.82 6.14 6.73
N ARG A 116 11.61 6.19 5.67
CA ARG A 116 12.71 7.15 5.53
C ARG A 116 12.22 8.59 5.49
N ARG A 117 11.09 8.82 4.85
CA ARG A 117 10.51 10.15 4.71
C ARG A 117 9.93 10.68 6.03
N HIS A 118 9.22 9.85 6.77
CA HIS A 118 8.49 10.27 7.96
C HIS A 118 9.26 10.02 9.27
N TYR A 119 10.23 9.10 9.26
CA TYR A 119 11.04 8.70 10.41
C TYR A 119 12.53 8.65 10.03
N PRO A 120 13.14 9.77 9.59
CA PRO A 120 14.53 9.80 9.15
C PRO A 120 15.52 9.43 10.24
N GLN A 121 15.14 9.58 11.53
CA GLN A 121 15.92 9.23 12.71
C GLN A 121 16.05 7.70 12.90
N LEU A 122 15.16 6.89 12.33
CA LEU A 122 15.24 5.45 12.52
C LEU A 122 16.41 4.83 11.74
N PRO A 123 17.03 3.75 12.29
CA PRO A 123 18.12 3.04 11.62
C PRO A 123 17.76 2.62 10.19
N ARG A 124 18.69 2.80 9.25
CA ARG A 124 18.45 2.43 7.83
C ARG A 124 18.24 0.92 7.64
N LYS A 125 18.98 0.10 8.42
CA LYS A 125 18.85 -1.36 8.37
C LYS A 125 17.71 -1.82 9.26
N VAL A 126 16.81 -2.60 8.71
CA VAL A 126 15.76 -3.32 9.45
C VAL A 126 16.38 -4.64 9.94
N ARG A 127 16.08 -5.01 11.18
CA ARG A 127 16.45 -6.32 11.73
C ARG A 127 15.37 -7.33 11.39
N GLU A 128 15.79 -8.51 10.95
CA GLU A 128 14.89 -9.61 10.57
C GLU A 128 14.95 -10.76 11.59
N ASP A 129 15.61 -10.55 12.73
CA ASP A 129 15.86 -11.54 13.78
C ASP A 129 14.76 -11.62 14.87
N ALA A 130 13.57 -11.13 14.57
CA ALA A 130 12.46 -11.20 15.51
C ALA A 130 11.99 -12.66 15.70
N PRO A 131 11.85 -13.16 16.96
CA PRO A 131 11.31 -14.48 17.23
C PRO A 131 9.93 -14.71 16.62
N ALA A 132 9.62 -15.95 16.25
CA ALA A 132 8.32 -16.30 15.64
C ALA A 132 7.12 -15.85 16.49
N LEU A 133 7.21 -15.93 17.82
CA LEU A 133 6.19 -15.43 18.72
C LEU A 133 5.94 -13.93 18.53
N VAL A 134 7.03 -13.15 18.43
CA VAL A 134 6.95 -11.69 18.26
C VAL A 134 6.32 -11.33 16.92
N GLN A 135 6.72 -12.04 15.85
CA GLN A 135 6.12 -11.85 14.52
C GLN A 135 4.64 -12.21 14.52
N ARG A 136 4.27 -13.37 15.11
CA ARG A 136 2.89 -13.84 15.20
C ARG A 136 1.99 -12.82 15.90
N LEU A 137 2.43 -12.27 17.03
CA LEU A 137 1.62 -11.31 17.79
C LEU A 137 1.53 -9.95 17.08
N LYS A 138 2.65 -9.44 16.52
CA LYS A 138 2.66 -8.17 15.75
C LYS A 138 1.78 -8.21 14.51
N LEU A 139 1.62 -9.37 13.88
CA LEU A 139 0.79 -9.55 12.68
C LEU A 139 -0.64 -9.99 13.01
N HIS A 140 -0.96 -10.24 14.29
CA HIS A 140 -2.30 -10.67 14.68
C HIS A 140 -3.29 -9.50 14.62
N PRO A 141 -4.55 -9.71 14.17
CA PRO A 141 -5.56 -8.66 14.12
C PRO A 141 -5.81 -7.94 15.46
N ALA A 142 -5.64 -8.62 16.60
CA ALA A 142 -5.73 -8.00 17.92
C ALA A 142 -4.73 -6.84 18.13
N MET A 143 -3.61 -6.81 17.40
CA MET A 143 -2.65 -5.71 17.49
C MET A 143 -3.22 -4.38 16.99
N GLU A 144 -4.10 -4.40 15.99
CA GLU A 144 -4.80 -3.19 15.54
C GLU A 144 -5.65 -2.58 16.66
N ALA A 145 -6.34 -3.42 17.44
CA ALA A 145 -7.12 -2.96 18.59
C ALA A 145 -6.21 -2.41 19.70
N VAL A 146 -5.09 -3.06 19.99
CA VAL A 146 -4.08 -2.56 20.95
C VAL A 146 -3.59 -1.18 20.56
N LEU A 147 -3.22 -0.98 19.30
CA LEU A 147 -2.76 0.31 18.79
C LEU A 147 -3.86 1.37 18.82
N THR A 148 -5.07 1.00 18.45
CA THR A 148 -6.23 1.90 18.46
C THR A 148 -6.53 2.38 19.89
N GLU A 149 -6.49 1.48 20.86
CA GLU A 149 -6.73 1.82 22.26
C GLU A 149 -5.59 2.67 22.83
N GLN A 150 -4.34 2.38 22.48
CA GLN A 150 -3.21 3.22 22.86
C GLN A 150 -3.36 4.66 22.34
N VAL A 151 -3.70 4.81 21.06
CA VAL A 151 -3.89 6.14 20.44
C VAL A 151 -5.06 6.91 21.07
N ARG A 152 -6.11 6.21 21.53
CA ARG A 152 -7.23 6.84 22.25
C ARG A 152 -6.84 7.37 23.62
N ARG A 153 -5.92 6.67 24.32
CA ARG A 153 -5.47 7.04 25.66
C ARG A 153 -4.51 8.23 25.66
N VAL A 154 -3.86 8.48 24.54
CA VAL A 154 -2.85 9.54 24.43
C VAL A 154 -3.47 10.82 23.89
N SER A 155 -3.35 11.90 24.68
CA SER A 155 -3.71 13.25 24.27
C SER A 155 -2.45 13.99 23.84
N GLY A 156 -2.47 14.68 22.69
CA GLY A 156 -1.33 15.46 22.25
C GLY A 156 -1.22 15.62 20.72
N PRO A 157 -0.16 16.28 20.25
CA PRO A 157 0.06 16.50 18.82
C PRO A 157 0.33 15.18 18.10
N LYS A 158 -0.31 14.96 16.97
CA LYS A 158 -0.11 13.78 16.12
C LYS A 158 1.13 13.95 15.24
N SER A 159 2.30 13.90 15.86
CA SER A 159 3.60 13.98 15.18
C SER A 159 4.18 12.59 14.91
N ALA A 160 5.18 12.52 14.04
CA ALA A 160 5.92 11.27 13.78
C ALA A 160 6.63 10.76 15.07
N SER A 161 7.13 11.66 15.90
CA SER A 161 7.73 11.29 17.19
C SER A 161 6.68 10.66 18.11
N GLN A 162 5.51 11.31 18.26
CA GLN A 162 4.42 10.77 19.07
C GLN A 162 3.97 9.37 18.57
N ALA A 163 3.93 9.15 17.26
CA ALA A 163 3.58 7.85 16.73
C ALA A 163 4.61 6.75 17.06
N LEU A 164 5.89 7.09 17.17
CA LEU A 164 6.92 6.15 17.64
C LEU A 164 6.75 5.82 19.13
N ASP A 165 6.47 6.84 19.96
CA ASP A 165 6.23 6.66 21.40
C ASP A 165 4.97 5.82 21.63
N ASP A 166 3.90 6.09 20.91
CA ASP A 166 2.65 5.31 20.95
C ASP A 166 2.89 3.84 20.54
N TRP A 167 3.66 3.61 19.48
CA TRP A 167 4.05 2.28 19.04
C TRP A 167 4.89 1.55 20.10
N ALA A 168 5.92 2.20 20.63
CA ALA A 168 6.77 1.65 21.68
C ALA A 168 5.96 1.29 22.93
N SER A 169 5.05 2.18 23.34
CA SER A 169 4.17 1.98 24.50
C SER A 169 3.20 0.83 24.28
N ALA A 170 2.52 0.76 23.13
CA ALA A 170 1.58 -0.31 22.80
C ALA A 170 2.23 -1.70 22.85
N LEU A 171 3.50 -1.82 22.43
CA LEU A 171 4.24 -3.08 22.43
C LEU A 171 4.78 -3.50 23.81
N THR A 172 4.72 -2.61 24.82
CA THR A 172 5.31 -2.84 26.16
C THR A 172 4.31 -2.77 27.30
N GLN A 173 3.02 -2.46 27.02
CA GLN A 173 1.97 -2.45 28.03
C GLN A 173 1.34 -3.84 28.21
N GLU A 174 1.91 -4.65 29.10
CA GLU A 174 1.45 -6.03 29.35
C GLU A 174 -0.05 -6.10 29.65
N LYS A 175 -0.56 -5.22 30.50
CA LYS A 175 -1.99 -5.21 30.88
C LYS A 175 -2.92 -5.01 29.69
N LEU A 176 -2.61 -4.03 28.83
CA LEU A 176 -3.39 -3.74 27.63
C LEU A 176 -3.36 -4.91 26.65
N LEU A 177 -2.18 -5.50 26.44
CA LEU A 177 -2.01 -6.66 25.55
C LEU A 177 -2.79 -7.88 26.07
N VAL A 178 -2.74 -8.15 27.36
CA VAL A 178 -3.50 -9.26 27.97
C VAL A 178 -5.01 -9.03 27.83
N GLU A 179 -5.48 -7.84 28.16
CA GLU A 179 -6.91 -7.46 28.07
C GLU A 179 -7.43 -7.65 26.64
N VAL A 180 -6.81 -6.99 25.67
CA VAL A 180 -7.24 -7.02 24.25
C VAL A 180 -7.10 -8.43 23.65
N CYS A 181 -6.00 -9.14 23.92
CA CYS A 181 -5.83 -10.50 23.41
C CYS A 181 -6.81 -11.49 24.03
N SER A 182 -7.18 -11.32 25.32
CA SER A 182 -8.17 -12.17 25.96
C SER A 182 -9.57 -11.98 25.37
N GLU A 183 -9.90 -10.76 24.98
CA GLU A 183 -11.19 -10.40 24.38
C GLU A 183 -11.29 -10.81 22.91
N LEU A 184 -10.30 -10.40 22.10
CA LEU A 184 -10.38 -10.53 20.64
C LEU A 184 -9.71 -11.78 20.06
N ALA A 185 -8.89 -12.47 20.85
CA ALA A 185 -8.16 -13.65 20.45
C ALA A 185 -8.08 -14.68 21.60
N PRO A 186 -9.22 -15.13 22.16
CA PRO A 186 -9.23 -16.02 23.32
C PRO A 186 -8.48 -17.32 23.02
N GLY A 187 -7.48 -17.62 23.85
CA GLY A 187 -6.65 -18.82 23.71
C GLY A 187 -5.55 -18.75 22.63
N ALA A 188 -5.44 -17.67 21.85
CA ALA A 188 -4.40 -17.54 20.85
C ALA A 188 -3.00 -17.26 21.46
N PHE A 189 -2.96 -16.57 22.60
CA PHE A 189 -1.74 -16.22 23.32
C PHE A 189 -1.94 -16.42 24.82
N SER A 190 -1.01 -17.13 25.45
CA SER A 190 -0.97 -17.23 26.92
C SER A 190 -0.36 -15.96 27.53
N THR A 191 -0.66 -15.70 28.79
CA THR A 191 -0.05 -14.58 29.55
C THR A 191 1.48 -14.66 29.55
N LEU A 192 2.05 -15.87 29.60
CA LEU A 192 3.50 -16.05 29.52
C LEU A 192 4.07 -15.64 28.15
N GLU A 193 3.37 -15.97 27.07
CA GLU A 193 3.80 -15.56 25.72
C GLU A 193 3.72 -14.04 25.57
N ILE A 194 2.66 -13.41 26.07
CA ILE A 194 2.52 -11.95 26.07
C ILE A 194 3.66 -11.29 26.88
N ARG A 195 4.00 -11.82 28.05
CA ARG A 195 5.12 -11.32 28.86
C ARG A 195 6.45 -11.43 28.12
N ARG A 196 6.75 -12.56 27.50
CA ARG A 196 7.96 -12.74 26.65
C ARG A 196 8.01 -11.77 25.49
N PHE A 197 6.86 -11.49 24.89
CA PHE A 197 6.73 -10.49 23.83
C PHE A 197 7.06 -9.08 24.35
N VAL A 198 6.52 -8.69 25.51
CA VAL A 198 6.78 -7.41 26.16
C VAL A 198 8.26 -7.26 26.49
N GLU A 199 8.88 -8.23 27.17
CA GLU A 199 10.30 -8.21 27.54
C GLU A 199 11.22 -8.08 26.31
N TRP A 200 10.86 -8.75 25.20
CA TRP A 200 11.62 -8.62 23.96
C TRP A 200 11.51 -7.20 23.37
N ASN A 201 10.31 -6.61 23.34
CA ASN A 201 10.11 -5.27 22.81
C ASN A 201 10.71 -4.20 23.72
N GLN A 202 10.68 -4.34 25.04
CA GLN A 202 11.34 -3.43 25.99
C GLN A 202 12.83 -3.33 25.68
N ARG A 203 13.53 -4.45 25.60
CA ARG A 203 14.97 -4.48 25.25
C ARG A 203 15.25 -3.82 23.90
N ARG A 204 14.38 -4.01 22.91
CA ARG A 204 14.54 -3.40 21.59
C ARG A 204 14.27 -1.90 21.59
N ASN A 205 13.32 -1.44 22.38
CA ASN A 205 13.06 -0.02 22.54
C ASN A 205 14.25 0.67 23.23
N GLU A 206 14.80 0.09 24.30
CA GLU A 206 15.99 0.60 24.99
C GLU A 206 17.19 0.71 24.03
N GLU A 207 17.47 -0.33 23.23
CA GLU A 207 18.52 -0.30 22.20
C GLU A 207 18.28 0.79 21.16
N LEU A 208 17.04 1.02 20.75
CA LEU A 208 16.68 2.02 19.75
C LEU A 208 16.86 3.42 20.31
N PHE A 209 16.30 3.70 21.49
CA PHE A 209 16.38 5.03 22.12
C PHE A 209 17.82 5.41 22.48
N ALA A 210 18.62 4.47 22.99
CA ALA A 210 20.04 4.70 23.24
C ALA A 210 20.82 5.11 21.98
N ARG A 211 20.49 4.54 20.82
CA ARG A 211 21.08 4.96 19.53
C ARG A 211 20.64 6.34 19.10
N LEU A 212 19.35 6.65 19.25
CA LEU A 212 18.80 7.96 18.87
C LEU A 212 19.41 9.08 19.72
N GLU A 213 19.66 8.86 21.01
CA GLU A 213 20.34 9.79 21.90
C GLU A 213 21.81 9.98 21.52
N GLY A 214 22.57 8.90 21.28
CA GLY A 214 23.96 8.97 20.87
C GLY A 214 24.18 9.65 19.52
N ASP A 215 23.26 9.50 18.56
CA ASP A 215 23.30 10.20 17.27
C ASP A 215 22.95 11.69 17.39
N SER A 216 22.21 12.11 18.43
CA SER A 216 21.88 13.52 18.69
C SER A 216 23.03 14.30 19.35
N GLU A 217 23.86 13.64 20.16
CA GLU A 217 25.05 14.23 20.77
C GLU A 217 26.24 14.37 19.82
N SER A 218 26.19 13.67 18.69
CA SER A 218 27.25 13.67 17.66
C SER A 218 27.02 14.68 16.53
N ARG A 219 25.97 15.48 16.59
CA ARG A 219 25.62 16.56 15.64
C ARG A 219 25.76 17.93 16.26
#